data_5b55dda303ccc0db976aa9cb06cd8731
#
_entry.id   5b55dda303ccc0db976aa9cb06cd8731
#
_cell.length_a   1.000
_cell.length_b   1.000
_cell.length_c   1.000
_cell.angle_alpha   90.00
_cell.angle_beta   90.00
_cell.angle_gamma   90.00
#
_symmetry.space_group_name_H-M   'P 1'
#
loop_
_entity.id
_entity.type
_entity.pdbx_description
1 polymer ?
#
loop_
_entity_poly.entity_id
_entity_poly.type
_entity_poly.pdbx_seq_one_letter_code
_entity_poly.pdbx_strand_id
1 'polypeptide(L)'
;MKYVLSLHQNSRRGVILFATGLIILWGSAAMAMALRSPAFKQNGHIPSKFTCEGEDVSPPLAWEGVPNGAKSLVLIIDDPDAPDPKAPKMVWVHWVVYNIPPATKSFPENAGKAGLPRGTVLGLNDFKKTEYGGPCPPIGRHRYFHKLYALDDTLDLRSGTKSQIERAMQGHVLANTELIGTYQKGDR
;
A
#
# COMPACT_ATOMS: atom_id res chain seq x y z
N MET A 1 -64.98 -35.65 68.05
CA MET A 1 -65.16 -34.73 66.89
C MET A 1 -63.82 -34.12 66.57
N LYS A 2 -63.19 -34.61 65.52
CA LYS A 2 -61.90 -34.09 65.05
C LYS A 2 -62.07 -33.74 63.55
N TYR A 3 -62.00 -32.47 63.23
CA TYR A 3 -61.95 -31.98 61.86
C TYR A 3 -60.50 -31.94 61.39
N VAL A 4 -60.21 -32.62 60.25
CA VAL A 4 -58.94 -32.58 59.55
C VAL A 4 -59.08 -31.58 58.41
N LEU A 5 -58.33 -30.52 58.47
CA LEU A 5 -58.18 -29.53 57.39
C LEU A 5 -57.11 -30.02 56.38
N SER A 6 -57.53 -30.25 55.15
CA SER A 6 -56.64 -30.56 54.03
C SER A 6 -56.14 -29.29 53.43
N LEU A 7 -54.83 -29.11 53.43
CA LEU A 7 -54.12 -28.01 52.75
C LEU A 7 -53.78 -28.43 51.33
N HIS A 8 -54.44 -27.78 50.36
CA HIS A 8 -54.10 -27.91 48.93
C HIS A 8 -52.87 -27.06 48.62
N GLN A 9 -51.77 -27.73 48.27
CA GLN A 9 -50.50 -27.07 47.86
C GLN A 9 -50.52 -26.90 46.34
N ASN A 10 -50.79 -25.66 45.88
CA ASN A 10 -50.72 -25.28 44.44
C ASN A 10 -49.26 -25.02 44.06
N SER A 11 -48.60 -25.97 43.38
CA SER A 11 -47.29 -25.84 42.80
C SER A 11 -47.38 -25.07 41.46
N ARG A 12 -47.05 -23.77 41.49
CA ARG A 12 -46.86 -22.98 40.28
C ARG A 12 -45.48 -23.30 39.72
N ARG A 13 -45.40 -24.09 38.64
CA ARG A 13 -44.19 -24.31 37.85
C ARG A 13 -43.92 -23.05 37.03
N GLY A 14 -42.94 -22.27 37.49
CA GLY A 14 -42.42 -21.16 36.70
C GLY A 14 -41.59 -21.67 35.53
N VAL A 15 -42.01 -21.37 34.30
CA VAL A 15 -41.27 -21.62 33.06
C VAL A 15 -40.24 -20.50 32.92
N ILE A 16 -38.96 -20.80 33.12
CA ILE A 16 -37.87 -19.87 32.86
C ILE A 16 -37.51 -19.99 31.36
N LEU A 17 -37.91 -18.99 30.58
CA LEU A 17 -37.52 -18.86 29.18
C LEU A 17 -36.09 -18.28 29.13
N PHE A 18 -35.12 -19.11 28.83
CA PHE A 18 -33.79 -18.65 28.46
C PHE A 18 -33.81 -18.06 27.04
N ALA A 19 -33.82 -16.75 26.95
CA ALA A 19 -33.58 -16.07 25.67
C ALA A 19 -32.09 -16.17 25.34
N THR A 20 -31.71 -17.12 24.47
CA THR A 20 -30.36 -17.19 23.90
C THR A 20 -30.23 -16.09 22.85
N GLY A 21 -29.65 -14.95 23.26
CA GLY A 21 -29.29 -13.85 22.36
C GLY A 21 -28.17 -14.32 21.44
N LEU A 22 -28.44 -14.48 20.15
CA LEU A 22 -27.44 -14.73 19.12
C LEU A 22 -26.67 -13.42 18.88
N ILE A 23 -25.46 -13.32 19.45
CA ILE A 23 -24.54 -12.20 19.17
C ILE A 23 -23.93 -12.44 17.78
N ILE A 24 -24.47 -11.78 16.76
CA ILE A 24 -23.87 -11.76 15.43
C ILE A 24 -22.68 -10.82 15.50
N LEU A 25 -21.48 -11.37 15.63
CA LEU A 25 -20.22 -10.63 15.46
C LEU A 25 -20.06 -10.29 13.98
N TRP A 26 -20.40 -9.08 13.61
CA TRP A 26 -20.05 -8.52 12.30
C TRP A 26 -18.54 -8.25 12.29
N GLY A 27 -17.76 -9.24 11.91
CA GLY A 27 -16.36 -9.07 11.62
C GLY A 27 -16.25 -8.18 10.37
N SER A 28 -15.83 -6.93 10.53
CA SER A 28 -15.42 -6.11 9.39
C SER A 28 -14.21 -6.79 8.74
N ALA A 29 -14.40 -7.38 7.58
CA ALA A 29 -13.29 -7.86 6.77
C ALA A 29 -12.39 -6.65 6.46
N ALA A 30 -11.17 -6.66 6.98
CA ALA A 30 -10.18 -5.65 6.63
C ALA A 30 -9.92 -5.75 5.12
N MET A 31 -10.19 -4.68 4.38
CA MET A 31 -9.88 -4.63 2.95
C MET A 31 -8.37 -4.76 2.77
N ALA A 32 -7.95 -5.65 1.87
CA ALA A 32 -6.56 -5.77 1.50
C ALA A 32 -6.06 -4.43 0.90
N MET A 33 -4.81 -4.08 1.22
CA MET A 33 -4.18 -2.89 0.66
C MET A 33 -4.03 -3.04 -0.85
N ALA A 34 -4.45 -2.03 -1.61
CA ALA A 34 -4.40 -2.04 -3.07
C ALA A 34 -3.81 -0.73 -3.61
N LEU A 35 -2.94 -0.83 -4.61
CA LEU A 35 -2.33 0.29 -5.33
C LEU A 35 -2.77 0.25 -6.79
N ARG A 36 -3.14 1.39 -7.33
CA ARG A 36 -3.58 1.55 -8.73
C ARG A 36 -3.09 2.87 -9.31
N SER A 37 -3.09 2.96 -10.63
CA SER A 37 -2.91 4.20 -11.37
C SER A 37 -4.09 4.41 -12.32
N PRO A 38 -4.63 5.62 -12.45
CA PRO A 38 -5.56 5.94 -13.53
C PRO A 38 -4.89 5.97 -14.91
N ALA A 39 -3.55 6.05 -14.97
CA ALA A 39 -2.79 6.14 -16.21
C ALA A 39 -2.49 4.79 -16.87
N PHE A 40 -2.36 3.70 -16.08
CA PHE A 40 -2.10 2.35 -16.59
C PHE A 40 -2.63 1.29 -15.61
N LYS A 41 -2.88 0.09 -16.15
CA LYS A 41 -3.35 -1.07 -15.39
C LYS A 41 -2.18 -1.97 -14.99
N GLN A 42 -2.45 -2.94 -14.09
CA GLN A 42 -1.50 -4.00 -13.73
C GLN A 42 -0.96 -4.69 -14.98
N ASN A 43 0.36 -4.77 -15.11
CA ASN A 43 1.12 -5.27 -16.27
C ASN A 43 0.86 -4.50 -17.57
N GLY A 44 0.21 -3.34 -17.50
CA GLY A 44 -0.09 -2.49 -18.64
C GLY A 44 1.09 -1.61 -19.04
N HIS A 45 0.97 -1.02 -20.23
CA HIS A 45 1.92 -0.06 -20.77
C HIS A 45 1.87 1.26 -19.96
N ILE A 46 3.04 1.76 -19.53
CA ILE A 46 3.19 3.09 -18.95
C ILE A 46 3.22 4.11 -20.09
N PRO A 47 2.28 5.08 -20.15
CA PRO A 47 2.28 6.09 -21.21
C PRO A 47 3.60 6.85 -21.29
N SER A 48 4.06 7.15 -22.51
CA SER A 48 5.34 7.82 -22.78
C SER A 48 5.52 9.14 -22.02
N LYS A 49 4.43 9.84 -21.71
CA LYS A 49 4.42 11.03 -20.85
C LYS A 49 5.20 10.86 -19.55
N PHE A 50 5.13 9.67 -18.93
CA PHE A 50 5.75 9.36 -17.63
C PHE A 50 7.15 8.75 -17.76
N THR A 51 7.77 8.86 -18.93
CA THR A 51 9.05 8.23 -19.28
C THR A 51 10.02 9.26 -19.84
N CYS A 52 11.29 8.86 -20.04
CA CYS A 52 12.32 9.72 -20.64
C CYS A 52 12.03 10.15 -22.09
N GLU A 53 11.03 9.57 -22.73
CA GLU A 53 10.58 9.95 -24.08
C GLU A 53 9.43 10.97 -24.04
N GLY A 54 8.98 11.38 -22.86
CA GLY A 54 7.92 12.36 -22.66
C GLY A 54 8.31 13.43 -21.66
N GLU A 55 7.38 13.74 -20.74
CA GLU A 55 7.57 14.80 -19.75
C GLU A 55 8.44 14.36 -18.54
N ASP A 56 8.70 13.08 -18.43
CA ASP A 56 9.50 12.46 -17.34
C ASP A 56 8.96 12.81 -15.93
N VAL A 57 7.64 12.81 -15.79
CA VAL A 57 6.93 13.13 -14.55
C VAL A 57 6.33 11.88 -13.92
N SER A 58 6.17 11.87 -12.59
CA SER A 58 5.58 10.73 -11.90
C SER A 58 4.12 10.53 -12.31
N PRO A 59 3.68 9.28 -12.56
CA PRO A 59 2.28 8.99 -12.86
C PRO A 59 1.39 9.24 -11.63
N PRO A 60 0.10 9.54 -11.83
CA PRO A 60 -0.84 9.59 -10.73
C PRO A 60 -1.04 8.19 -10.14
N LEU A 61 -1.03 8.10 -8.80
CA LEU A 61 -1.21 6.86 -8.05
C LEU A 61 -2.33 7.02 -7.03
N ALA A 62 -3.09 5.97 -6.79
CA ALA A 62 -4.11 5.93 -5.76
C ALA A 62 -4.06 4.60 -5.02
N TRP A 63 -4.38 4.61 -3.73
CA TRP A 63 -4.40 3.41 -2.89
C TRP A 63 -5.51 3.43 -1.85
N GLU A 64 -5.85 2.23 -1.39
CA GLU A 64 -6.87 1.99 -0.38
C GLU A 64 -6.48 0.80 0.50
N GLY A 65 -7.24 0.54 1.56
CA GLY A 65 -7.00 -0.60 2.45
C GLY A 65 -5.75 -0.45 3.33
N VAL A 66 -5.28 0.78 3.58
CA VAL A 66 -4.19 1.01 4.55
C VAL A 66 -4.62 0.49 5.91
N PRO A 67 -3.84 -0.40 6.56
CA PRO A 67 -4.20 -0.98 7.85
C PRO A 67 -4.37 0.05 8.95
N ASN A 68 -5.30 -0.22 9.86
CA ASN A 68 -5.36 0.49 11.14
C ASN A 68 -4.05 0.26 11.90
N GLY A 69 -3.50 1.31 12.50
CA GLY A 69 -2.20 1.25 13.19
C GLY A 69 -1.01 1.64 12.32
N ALA A 70 -1.18 1.83 11.00
CA ALA A 70 -0.14 2.41 10.18
C ALA A 70 0.21 3.84 10.65
N LYS A 71 1.50 4.09 10.85
CA LYS A 71 2.04 5.41 11.21
C LYS A 71 2.65 6.13 10.00
N SER A 72 3.12 5.37 9.01
CA SER A 72 3.64 5.91 7.76
C SER A 72 3.47 4.94 6.59
N LEU A 73 3.62 5.49 5.36
CA LEU A 73 3.72 4.68 4.15
C LEU A 73 5.06 4.93 3.47
N VAL A 74 5.51 3.93 2.69
CA VAL A 74 6.71 4.00 1.85
C VAL A 74 6.32 3.58 0.43
N LEU A 75 6.69 4.40 -0.56
CA LEU A 75 6.57 4.08 -1.99
C LEU A 75 7.97 3.94 -2.58
N ILE A 76 8.25 2.80 -3.22
CA ILE A 76 9.47 2.55 -3.96
C ILE A 76 9.10 2.17 -5.39
N ILE A 77 9.69 2.84 -6.37
CA ILE A 77 9.55 2.48 -7.78
C ILE A 77 10.90 1.97 -8.27
N ASP A 78 10.94 0.73 -8.73
CA ASP A 78 12.16 0.09 -9.19
C ASP A 78 11.94 -0.80 -10.44
N ASP A 79 13.03 -1.07 -11.15
CA ASP A 79 13.12 -1.85 -12.37
C ASP A 79 14.12 -3.01 -12.16
N PRO A 80 13.66 -4.25 -12.02
CA PRO A 80 14.53 -5.42 -11.85
C PRO A 80 15.09 -5.95 -13.18
N ASP A 81 14.68 -5.42 -14.32
CA ASP A 81 15.05 -5.94 -15.65
C ASP A 81 16.28 -5.20 -16.24
N ALA A 82 16.84 -4.25 -15.50
CA ALA A 82 17.96 -3.43 -15.96
C ALA A 82 19.27 -4.21 -16.10
N PRO A 83 20.09 -3.97 -17.16
CA PRO A 83 19.84 -3.12 -18.33
C PRO A 83 19.16 -3.89 -19.49
N ASP A 84 19.04 -5.21 -19.43
CA ASP A 84 18.45 -6.10 -20.43
C ASP A 84 17.58 -7.14 -19.72
N PRO A 85 16.28 -7.24 -20.04
CA PRO A 85 15.38 -8.20 -19.41
C PRO A 85 15.76 -9.67 -19.65
N LYS A 86 16.56 -9.96 -20.68
CA LYS A 86 17.10 -11.30 -20.93
C LYS A 86 18.36 -11.61 -20.11
N ALA A 87 19.03 -10.58 -19.59
CA ALA A 87 20.25 -10.70 -18.79
C ALA A 87 20.32 -9.55 -17.76
N PRO A 88 19.40 -9.48 -16.80
CA PRO A 88 19.36 -8.42 -15.82
C PRO A 88 20.60 -8.48 -14.90
N LYS A 89 21.14 -7.32 -14.57
CA LYS A 89 22.38 -7.22 -13.75
C LYS A 89 22.15 -6.46 -12.45
N MET A 90 21.06 -5.69 -12.36
CA MET A 90 20.78 -4.85 -11.20
C MET A 90 19.28 -4.54 -11.12
N VAL A 91 18.86 -4.10 -9.96
CA VAL A 91 17.57 -3.44 -9.77
C VAL A 91 17.82 -1.95 -9.83
N TRP A 92 17.26 -1.24 -10.83
CA TRP A 92 17.42 0.20 -10.97
C TRP A 92 16.29 0.93 -10.24
N VAL A 93 16.64 1.85 -9.36
CA VAL A 93 15.69 2.59 -8.52
C VAL A 93 15.31 3.91 -9.19
N HIS A 94 14.01 4.08 -9.44
CA HIS A 94 13.43 5.24 -10.10
C HIS A 94 12.95 6.31 -9.12
N TRP A 95 12.36 5.89 -7.99
CA TRP A 95 11.85 6.82 -6.98
C TRP A 95 11.75 6.17 -5.61
N VAL A 96 12.05 6.94 -4.56
CA VAL A 96 11.93 6.52 -3.16
C VAL A 96 11.23 7.63 -2.39
N VAL A 97 10.04 7.33 -1.84
CA VAL A 97 9.23 8.27 -1.06
C VAL A 97 8.84 7.59 0.24
N TYR A 98 9.13 8.18 1.38
CA TYR A 98 8.84 7.56 2.67
C TYR A 98 8.32 8.56 3.70
N ASN A 99 7.88 8.06 4.86
CA ASN A 99 7.17 8.86 5.86
C ASN A 99 5.92 9.55 5.27
N ILE A 100 5.28 8.92 4.28
CA ILE A 100 4.01 9.41 3.74
C ILE A 100 2.95 9.26 4.85
N PRO A 101 2.19 10.30 5.21
CA PRO A 101 1.14 10.20 6.20
C PRO A 101 0.10 9.13 5.83
N PRO A 102 -0.33 8.24 6.74
CA PRO A 102 -1.20 7.10 6.42
C PRO A 102 -2.60 7.51 5.97
N ALA A 103 -3.03 8.74 6.27
CA ALA A 103 -4.29 9.31 5.78
C ALA A 103 -4.25 9.67 4.29
N THR A 104 -3.06 9.73 3.67
CA THR A 104 -2.90 9.98 2.23
C THR A 104 -3.52 8.85 1.43
N LYS A 105 -4.28 9.16 0.39
CA LYS A 105 -4.98 8.19 -0.45
C LYS A 105 -4.48 8.17 -1.89
N SER A 106 -3.72 9.18 -2.29
CA SER A 106 -3.24 9.30 -3.67
C SER A 106 -2.08 10.28 -3.77
N PHE A 107 -1.32 10.13 -4.84
CA PHE A 107 -0.43 11.16 -5.37
C PHE A 107 -0.97 11.64 -6.72
N PRO A 108 -1.02 12.94 -6.98
CA PRO A 108 -1.35 13.46 -8.30
C PRO A 108 -0.23 13.15 -9.30
N GLU A 109 -0.50 13.36 -10.56
CA GLU A 109 0.54 13.43 -11.58
C GLU A 109 1.58 14.49 -11.20
N ASN A 110 2.86 14.20 -11.44
CA ASN A 110 3.98 15.08 -11.13
C ASN A 110 4.02 15.48 -9.64
N ALA A 111 3.77 14.51 -8.75
CA ALA A 111 3.61 14.74 -7.31
C ALA A 111 4.82 15.43 -6.67
N GLY A 112 6.03 15.21 -7.18
CA GLY A 112 7.25 15.87 -6.69
C GLY A 112 7.19 17.40 -6.84
N LYS A 113 6.57 17.91 -7.90
CA LYS A 113 6.37 19.36 -8.14
C LYS A 113 5.01 19.85 -7.66
N ALA A 114 3.97 19.01 -7.74
CA ALA A 114 2.63 19.37 -7.28
C ALA A 114 2.56 19.52 -5.75
N GLY A 115 3.53 18.97 -5.03
CA GLY A 115 3.64 19.01 -3.58
C GLY A 115 3.23 17.68 -2.94
N LEU A 116 4.16 17.07 -2.21
CA LEU A 116 3.92 15.89 -1.39
C LEU A 116 3.29 16.30 -0.04
N PRO A 117 2.52 15.42 0.60
CA PRO A 117 1.97 15.68 1.92
C PRO A 117 3.07 16.06 2.93
N ARG A 118 2.74 16.97 3.84
CA ARG A 118 3.67 17.42 4.89
C ARG A 118 4.20 16.23 5.70
N GLY A 119 5.51 16.18 5.94
CA GLY A 119 6.19 15.09 6.65
C GLY A 119 6.78 14.02 5.74
N THR A 120 6.36 13.99 4.46
CA THR A 120 6.94 13.08 3.46
C THR A 120 8.39 13.44 3.18
N VAL A 121 9.23 12.42 3.05
CA VAL A 121 10.66 12.54 2.76
C VAL A 121 10.98 11.83 1.44
N LEU A 122 11.84 12.43 0.65
CA LEU A 122 12.36 11.86 -0.60
C LEU A 122 13.72 11.20 -0.36
N GLY A 123 13.86 9.96 -0.83
CA GLY A 123 15.10 9.21 -0.83
C GLY A 123 15.88 9.38 -2.13
N LEU A 124 17.13 8.92 -2.12
CA LEU A 124 18.01 8.97 -3.28
C LEU A 124 17.76 7.77 -4.21
N ASN A 125 17.51 8.05 -5.47
CA ASN A 125 17.39 7.06 -6.54
C ASN A 125 18.74 6.79 -7.24
N ASP A 126 18.75 5.89 -8.25
CA ASP A 126 19.99 5.54 -8.95
C ASP A 126 20.42 6.58 -9.99
N PHE A 127 19.57 7.54 -10.33
CA PHE A 127 19.96 8.76 -11.07
C PHE A 127 20.70 9.78 -10.21
N LYS A 128 20.97 9.46 -8.91
CA LYS A 128 21.58 10.36 -7.91
C LYS A 128 20.73 11.61 -7.65
N LYS A 129 19.41 11.45 -7.70
CA LYS A 129 18.40 12.50 -7.47
C LYS A 129 17.36 12.01 -6.48
N THR A 130 16.57 12.92 -5.96
CA THR A 130 15.43 12.63 -5.08
C THR A 130 14.11 12.70 -5.82
N GLU A 131 14.08 13.35 -6.98
CA GLU A 131 12.93 13.43 -7.87
C GLU A 131 12.70 12.09 -8.59
N TYR A 132 11.48 11.90 -9.08
CA TYR A 132 11.14 10.79 -9.97
C TYR A 132 12.02 10.83 -11.23
N GLY A 133 12.53 9.67 -11.65
CA GLY A 133 13.11 9.43 -12.96
C GLY A 133 12.32 8.32 -13.66
N GLY A 134 11.78 8.62 -14.82
CA GLY A 134 10.89 7.72 -15.55
C GLY A 134 11.59 6.54 -16.20
N PRO A 135 10.82 5.58 -16.70
CA PRO A 135 11.29 4.49 -17.55
C PRO A 135 12.13 4.97 -18.72
N CYS A 136 13.34 4.39 -18.87
CA CYS A 136 14.24 4.70 -19.98
C CYS A 136 15.07 3.45 -20.37
N PRO A 137 14.42 2.32 -20.69
CA PRO A 137 15.11 1.06 -20.90
C PRO A 137 16.03 1.14 -22.13
N PRO A 138 17.30 0.71 -22.01
CA PRO A 138 18.20 0.71 -23.17
C PRO A 138 17.88 -0.40 -24.16
N ILE A 139 17.37 -1.55 -23.68
CA ILE A 139 17.13 -2.75 -24.47
C ILE A 139 15.81 -3.42 -24.02
N GLY A 140 14.88 -3.64 -24.95
CA GLY A 140 13.68 -4.44 -24.72
C GLY A 140 12.65 -3.77 -23.82
N ARG A 141 11.68 -4.58 -23.38
CA ARG A 141 10.56 -4.15 -22.52
C ARG A 141 10.88 -4.48 -21.07
N HIS A 142 10.94 -3.48 -20.20
CA HIS A 142 11.17 -3.61 -18.79
C HIS A 142 9.88 -3.53 -17.98
N ARG A 143 9.91 -4.07 -16.76
CA ARG A 143 8.85 -3.97 -15.76
C ARG A 143 9.24 -2.96 -14.69
N TYR A 144 8.29 -2.11 -14.33
CA TYR A 144 8.47 -1.06 -13.33
C TYR A 144 7.53 -1.35 -12.16
N PHE A 145 8.10 -1.75 -11.03
CA PHE A 145 7.36 -2.11 -9.85
C PHE A 145 7.13 -0.89 -8.97
N HIS A 146 5.87 -0.51 -8.80
CA HIS A 146 5.45 0.52 -7.86
C HIS A 146 5.02 -0.20 -6.59
N LYS A 147 5.87 -0.21 -5.56
CA LYS A 147 5.70 -0.95 -4.31
C LYS A 147 5.29 0.00 -3.21
N LEU A 148 4.15 -0.24 -2.58
CA LEU A 148 3.65 0.57 -1.46
C LEU A 148 3.60 -0.29 -0.20
N TYR A 149 4.22 0.19 0.87
CA TYR A 149 4.30 -0.44 2.19
C TYR A 149 3.61 0.42 3.22
N ALA A 150 2.88 -0.18 4.15
CA ALA A 150 2.35 0.45 5.34
C ALA A 150 3.17 0.01 6.54
N LEU A 151 3.65 0.95 7.35
CA LEU A 151 4.53 0.70 8.49
C LEU A 151 3.84 1.09 9.80
N ASP A 152 4.15 0.36 10.87
CA ASP A 152 3.73 0.70 12.25
C ASP A 152 4.64 1.75 12.90
N ASP A 153 5.61 2.29 12.16
CA ASP A 153 6.50 3.34 12.62
C ASP A 153 6.81 4.38 11.52
N THR A 154 7.52 5.42 11.89
CA THR A 154 8.15 6.39 10.98
C THR A 154 9.65 6.11 10.92
N LEU A 155 10.26 6.36 9.77
CA LEU A 155 11.69 6.12 9.58
C LEU A 155 12.50 7.36 9.95
N ASP A 156 13.42 7.23 10.90
CA ASP A 156 14.33 8.31 11.30
C ASP A 156 15.52 8.39 10.33
N LEU A 157 15.24 8.82 9.10
CA LEU A 157 16.22 9.02 8.03
C LEU A 157 15.94 10.37 7.35
N ARG A 158 16.97 11.17 7.15
CA ARG A 158 16.83 12.48 6.45
C ARG A 158 16.85 12.37 4.94
N SER A 159 17.62 11.41 4.42
CA SER A 159 17.66 10.98 3.02
C SER A 159 18.24 9.59 3.01
N GLY A 160 17.56 8.64 2.34
CA GLY A 160 18.00 7.25 2.31
C GLY A 160 17.91 6.68 0.90
N THR A 161 18.85 5.79 0.56
CA THR A 161 18.74 4.93 -0.61
C THR A 161 17.69 3.83 -0.37
N LYS A 162 17.20 3.19 -1.43
CA LYS A 162 16.29 2.04 -1.31
C LYS A 162 16.78 1.03 -0.27
N SER A 163 18.04 0.63 -0.32
CA SER A 163 18.57 -0.39 0.60
C SER A 163 18.61 0.07 2.07
N GLN A 164 18.81 1.36 2.34
CA GLN A 164 18.73 1.92 3.69
C GLN A 164 17.28 1.94 4.20
N ILE A 165 16.33 2.32 3.33
CA ILE A 165 14.90 2.32 3.63
C ILE A 165 14.43 0.89 3.89
N GLU A 166 14.75 -0.07 3.02
CA GLU A 166 14.36 -1.48 3.19
C GLU A 166 14.91 -2.07 4.49
N ARG A 167 16.14 -1.74 4.90
CA ARG A 167 16.66 -2.15 6.21
C ARG A 167 15.90 -1.52 7.37
N ALA A 168 15.59 -0.22 7.26
CA ALA A 168 14.85 0.48 8.31
C ALA A 168 13.39 0.01 8.45
N MET A 169 12.81 -0.53 7.39
CA MET A 169 11.45 -1.09 7.41
C MET A 169 11.36 -2.49 8.03
N GLN A 170 12.50 -3.19 8.24
CA GLN A 170 12.48 -4.57 8.75
C GLN A 170 11.81 -4.66 10.12
N GLY A 171 10.81 -5.54 10.21
CA GLY A 171 10.00 -5.73 11.43
C GLY A 171 8.87 -4.72 11.61
N HIS A 172 8.75 -3.71 10.74
CA HIS A 172 7.74 -2.65 10.84
C HIS A 172 6.65 -2.70 9.76
N VAL A 173 6.73 -3.63 8.80
CA VAL A 173 5.76 -3.72 7.70
C VAL A 173 4.47 -4.40 8.16
N LEU A 174 3.37 -3.66 8.19
CA LEU A 174 2.02 -4.16 8.48
C LEU A 174 1.34 -4.77 7.26
N ALA A 175 1.54 -4.16 6.09
CA ALA A 175 1.00 -4.60 4.81
C ALA A 175 1.80 -4.02 3.65
N ASN A 176 1.71 -4.68 2.49
CA ASN A 176 2.27 -4.16 1.26
C ASN A 176 1.37 -4.51 0.06
N THR A 177 1.56 -3.78 -1.02
CA THR A 177 0.93 -4.02 -2.31
C THR A 177 1.82 -3.49 -3.42
N GLU A 178 1.62 -3.96 -4.65
CA GLU A 178 2.36 -3.47 -5.79
C GLU A 178 1.49 -3.30 -7.03
N LEU A 179 1.89 -2.35 -7.88
CA LEU A 179 1.39 -2.14 -9.23
C LEU A 179 2.57 -2.23 -10.19
N ILE A 180 2.47 -3.09 -11.19
CA ILE A 180 3.51 -3.28 -12.20
C ILE A 180 3.07 -2.59 -13.49
N GLY A 181 3.89 -1.68 -13.99
CA GLY A 181 3.77 -1.14 -15.34
C GLY A 181 4.88 -1.68 -16.23
N THR A 182 4.70 -1.61 -17.53
CA THR A 182 5.73 -2.01 -18.52
C THR A 182 6.04 -0.87 -19.48
N TYR A 183 7.27 -0.81 -19.93
CA TYR A 183 7.67 0.15 -20.97
C TYR A 183 8.84 -0.38 -21.81
N GLN A 184 8.82 0.00 -23.07
CA GLN A 184 9.94 -0.16 -24.01
C GLN A 184 10.05 1.15 -24.80
N LYS A 185 11.27 1.62 -25.08
CA LYS A 185 11.45 2.81 -25.93
C LYS A 185 10.79 2.64 -27.29
N GLY A 186 10.14 3.71 -27.75
CA GLY A 186 9.38 3.73 -28.98
C GLY A 186 7.95 3.21 -28.86
N ASP A 187 7.50 2.76 -27.69
CA ASP A 187 6.09 2.46 -27.43
C ASP A 187 5.27 3.76 -27.49
N ARG A 188 4.18 3.75 -28.32
CA ARG A 188 3.24 4.88 -28.49
C ARG A 188 1.83 4.46 -28.12
#